data_dc785e6f3430d4669ff757a812384d54
#
_entry.id   dc785e6f3430d4669ff757a812384d54
#
_cell.length_a   1.000
_cell.length_b   1.000
_cell.length_c   1.000
_cell.angle_alpha   90.00
_cell.angle_beta   90.00
_cell.angle_gamma   90.00
#
_symmetry.space_group_name_H-M   'P 1'
#
loop_
_entity.id
_entity.type
_entity.pdbx_description
1 polymer ?
#
loop_
_entity_poly.entity_id
_entity_poly.type
_entity_poly.pdbx_seq_one_letter_code
_entity_poly.pdbx_strand_id
1 'polypeptide(L)'
;DELYTDLLQGYREFVCSSSVSTGQSRIMIFSEPGERPPHALLPHKARLLQRKVTRFDESNWWMWGRLHHRSTQPRVYVNGKTRVAQPFFVHPCNDYDGAVMAVFPRRADVDIEAFRDALNAVDWADLGFVCDGRFLFTQRSLENAPLPAAFERFLPGSS
;
A
#
# COMPACT_ATOMS: atom_id res chain seq x y z
N ASP A 1 -20.72 -12.94 -23.13
CA ASP A 1 -19.76 -11.84 -23.29
C ASP A 1 -20.05 -10.69 -22.31
N GLU A 2 -21.31 -10.30 -22.14
CA GLU A 2 -21.71 -9.30 -21.13
C GLU A 2 -21.41 -9.77 -19.70
N LEU A 3 -21.61 -11.05 -19.41
CA LEU A 3 -21.29 -11.66 -18.11
C LEU A 3 -19.77 -11.63 -17.83
N TYR A 4 -18.97 -11.83 -18.87
CA TYR A 4 -17.52 -11.77 -18.75
C TYR A 4 -17.05 -10.32 -18.52
N THR A 5 -17.63 -9.36 -19.19
CA THR A 5 -17.35 -7.93 -19.01
C THR A 5 -17.73 -7.47 -17.61
N ASP A 6 -18.87 -7.89 -17.09
CA ASP A 6 -19.31 -7.58 -15.72
C ASP A 6 -18.40 -8.22 -14.66
N LEU A 7 -17.92 -9.43 -14.90
CA LEU A 7 -17.00 -10.12 -14.01
C LEU A 7 -15.62 -9.44 -13.92
N LEU A 8 -15.21 -8.75 -14.99
CA LEU A 8 -13.94 -8.02 -15.02
C LEU A 8 -14.06 -6.59 -14.49
N GLN A 9 -15.27 -6.05 -14.34
CA GLN A 9 -15.46 -4.75 -13.71
C GLN A 9 -14.99 -4.77 -12.27
N GLY A 10 -14.21 -3.77 -11.91
CA GLY A 10 -13.66 -3.63 -10.55
C GLY A 10 -12.42 -4.47 -10.26
N TYR A 11 -11.87 -5.22 -11.20
CA TYR A 11 -10.60 -5.91 -10.98
C TYR A 11 -9.43 -4.96 -11.14
N ARG A 12 -8.58 -4.90 -10.11
CA ARG A 12 -7.35 -4.11 -10.08
C ARG A 12 -6.22 -4.96 -9.53
N GLU A 13 -5.01 -4.64 -9.94
CA GLU A 13 -3.81 -5.21 -9.34
C GLU A 13 -3.37 -4.38 -8.13
N PHE A 14 -3.09 -5.06 -7.04
CA PHE A 14 -2.66 -4.45 -5.79
C PHE A 14 -1.35 -5.06 -5.30
N VAL A 15 -0.47 -4.19 -4.81
CA VAL A 15 0.68 -4.62 -3.99
C VAL A 15 0.14 -5.15 -2.67
N CYS A 16 0.60 -6.31 -2.26
CA CYS A 16 0.19 -6.96 -1.02
C CYS A 16 1.40 -7.39 -0.19
N SER A 17 1.17 -7.94 0.99
CA SER A 17 2.25 -8.30 1.91
C SER A 17 3.24 -9.33 1.33
N SER A 18 2.81 -10.21 0.44
CA SER A 18 3.71 -11.17 -0.22
C SER A 18 4.55 -10.56 -1.36
N SER A 19 4.19 -9.36 -1.84
CA SER A 19 4.90 -8.72 -2.96
C SER A 19 6.36 -8.44 -2.67
N VAL A 20 6.73 -8.20 -1.42
CA VAL A 20 8.13 -8.00 -1.00
C VAL A 20 9.02 -9.20 -1.34
N SER A 21 8.49 -10.42 -1.26
CA SER A 21 9.24 -11.66 -1.51
C SER A 21 9.04 -12.20 -2.92
N THR A 22 7.85 -12.04 -3.49
CA THR A 22 7.50 -12.61 -4.80
C THR A 22 7.67 -11.64 -5.96
N GLY A 23 7.67 -10.34 -5.70
CA GLY A 23 7.62 -9.30 -6.74
C GLY A 23 6.29 -9.22 -7.48
N GLN A 24 5.28 -9.99 -7.06
CA GLN A 24 4.00 -10.09 -7.75
C GLN A 24 2.91 -9.28 -7.03
N SER A 25 1.97 -8.78 -7.80
CA SER A 25 0.73 -8.17 -7.31
C SER A 25 -0.35 -9.23 -7.11
N ARG A 26 -1.44 -8.83 -6.47
CA ARG A 26 -2.66 -9.62 -6.33
C ARG A 26 -3.80 -8.90 -7.03
N ILE A 27 -4.63 -9.65 -7.74
CA ILE A 27 -5.85 -9.12 -8.33
C ILE A 27 -6.93 -9.07 -7.24
N MET A 28 -7.52 -7.90 -7.08
CA MET A 28 -8.59 -7.67 -6.12
C MET A 28 -9.74 -6.92 -6.78
N ILE A 29 -10.95 -7.13 -6.26
CA ILE A 29 -12.13 -6.40 -6.71
C ILE A 29 -12.09 -5.00 -6.09
N PHE A 30 -12.12 -3.98 -6.94
CA PHE A 30 -12.15 -2.59 -6.54
C PHE A 30 -13.08 -1.80 -7.45
N SER A 31 -13.92 -0.97 -6.89
CA SER A 31 -14.83 -0.09 -7.64
C SER A 31 -14.58 1.37 -7.27
N GLU A 32 -14.60 2.20 -8.28
CA GLU A 32 -14.55 3.66 -8.08
C GLU A 32 -15.89 4.16 -7.48
N PRO A 33 -15.87 5.28 -6.76
CA PRO A 33 -17.08 5.93 -6.29
C PRO A 33 -18.03 6.25 -7.47
N GLY A 34 -19.31 5.88 -7.33
CA GLY A 34 -20.33 6.09 -8.36
C GLY A 34 -20.44 4.97 -9.39
N GLU A 35 -19.57 3.99 -9.40
CA GLU A 35 -19.73 2.78 -10.22
C GLU A 35 -20.81 1.86 -9.67
N ARG A 36 -21.33 0.99 -10.52
CA ARG A 36 -22.26 -0.07 -10.11
C ARG A 36 -21.51 -1.16 -9.34
N PRO A 37 -22.20 -1.87 -8.42
CA PRO A 37 -21.58 -3.00 -7.74
C PRO A 37 -21.15 -4.06 -8.74
N PRO A 38 -19.90 -4.57 -8.63
CA PRO A 38 -19.44 -5.69 -9.45
C PRO A 38 -20.34 -6.92 -9.27
N HIS A 39 -20.70 -7.57 -10.35
CA HIS A 39 -21.59 -8.74 -10.32
C HIS A 39 -21.09 -9.83 -9.38
N ALA A 40 -19.78 -10.06 -9.33
CA ALA A 40 -19.15 -11.04 -8.44
C ALA A 40 -19.39 -10.75 -6.95
N LEU A 41 -19.70 -9.53 -6.56
CA LEU A 41 -19.96 -9.16 -5.17
C LEU A 41 -21.43 -9.29 -4.75
N LEU A 42 -22.37 -9.40 -5.69
CA LEU A 42 -23.80 -9.49 -5.40
C LEU A 42 -24.16 -10.60 -4.40
N PRO A 43 -23.63 -11.83 -4.52
CA PRO A 43 -23.92 -12.90 -3.55
C PRO A 43 -23.40 -12.61 -2.12
N HIS A 44 -22.47 -11.65 -1.98
CA HIS A 44 -21.84 -11.31 -0.73
C HIS A 44 -22.39 -10.04 -0.06
N LYS A 45 -23.39 -9.41 -0.65
CA LYS A 45 -23.98 -8.13 -0.22
C LYS A 45 -24.28 -8.08 1.28
N ALA A 46 -25.03 -9.06 1.78
CA ALA A 46 -25.43 -9.10 3.20
C ALA A 46 -24.22 -9.10 4.15
N ARG A 47 -23.18 -9.83 3.79
CA ARG A 47 -21.92 -9.90 4.56
C ARG A 47 -21.13 -8.61 4.46
N LEU A 48 -21.09 -7.99 3.29
CA LEU A 48 -20.36 -6.75 3.04
C LEU A 48 -20.99 -5.56 3.75
N LEU A 49 -22.32 -5.53 3.90
CA LEU A 49 -23.04 -4.52 4.70
C LEU A 49 -22.69 -4.55 6.19
N GLN A 50 -22.26 -5.71 6.71
CA GLN A 50 -21.94 -5.88 8.13
C GLN A 50 -20.52 -5.43 8.52
N ARG A 51 -19.71 -4.99 7.56
CA ARG A 51 -18.34 -4.52 7.85
C ARG A 51 -18.37 -3.28 8.75
N LYS A 52 -17.42 -3.23 9.71
CA LYS A 52 -17.33 -2.18 10.72
C LYS A 52 -16.24 -1.12 10.43
N VAL A 53 -15.61 -1.18 9.27
CA VAL A 53 -14.50 -0.28 8.93
C VAL A 53 -14.99 1.14 8.65
N THR A 54 -16.16 1.25 8.02
CA THR A 54 -16.90 2.48 7.77
C THR A 54 -18.38 2.16 7.72
N ARG A 55 -19.22 3.17 7.65
CA ARG A 55 -20.66 2.93 7.49
C ARG A 55 -20.98 2.55 6.05
N PHE A 56 -21.54 1.35 5.89
CA PHE A 56 -21.99 0.83 4.61
C PHE A 56 -23.52 0.80 4.55
N ASP A 57 -24.07 1.13 3.40
CA ASP A 57 -25.50 1.08 3.11
C ASP A 57 -25.74 0.61 1.66
N GLU A 58 -26.96 0.71 1.18
CA GLU A 58 -27.35 0.29 -0.17
C GLU A 58 -26.60 1.04 -1.29
N SER A 59 -26.03 2.20 -1.01
CA SER A 59 -25.35 3.05 -1.99
C SER A 59 -23.86 2.78 -2.12
N ASN A 60 -23.25 2.04 -1.18
CA ASN A 60 -21.78 1.90 -1.12
C ASN A 60 -21.27 0.55 -0.61
N TRP A 61 -22.13 -0.44 -0.37
CA TRP A 61 -21.77 -1.72 0.25
C TRP A 61 -20.69 -2.51 -0.49
N TRP A 62 -20.47 -2.27 -1.78
CA TRP A 62 -19.45 -2.94 -2.59
C TRP A 62 -18.10 -2.22 -2.56
N MET A 63 -18.03 -1.01 -2.03
CA MET A 63 -16.82 -0.20 -2.02
C MET A 63 -15.83 -0.69 -0.96
N TRP A 64 -14.57 -0.34 -1.14
CA TRP A 64 -13.55 -0.55 -0.13
C TRP A 64 -13.80 0.34 1.08
N GLY A 65 -13.59 -0.23 2.28
CA GLY A 65 -13.80 0.47 3.53
C GLY A 65 -12.70 1.50 3.83
N ARG A 66 -11.51 1.30 3.29
CA ARG A 66 -10.40 2.26 3.39
C ARG A 66 -9.82 2.46 2.02
N LEU A 67 -9.90 3.68 1.55
CA LEU A 67 -9.27 4.11 0.31
C LEU A 67 -7.89 4.68 0.65
N HIS A 68 -6.86 4.27 -0.09
CA HIS A 68 -5.57 4.92 -0.04
C HIS A 68 -5.55 6.09 -1.02
N HIS A 69 -4.64 7.04 -0.79
CA HIS A 69 -4.42 8.13 -1.73
C HIS A 69 -3.85 7.57 -3.04
N ARG A 70 -4.59 7.72 -4.12
CA ARG A 70 -4.15 7.27 -5.45
C ARG A 70 -3.23 8.32 -6.05
N SER A 71 -2.05 7.90 -6.46
CA SER A 71 -1.02 8.74 -7.04
C SER A 71 -0.18 7.92 -8.03
N THR A 72 0.36 8.57 -9.04
CA THR A 72 1.38 8.00 -9.94
C THR A 72 2.80 8.37 -9.51
N GLN A 73 2.96 9.13 -8.42
CA GLN A 73 4.26 9.53 -7.90
C GLN A 73 5.09 8.29 -7.53
N PRO A 74 6.40 8.28 -7.85
CA PRO A 74 7.31 7.21 -7.42
C PRO A 74 7.29 7.01 -5.90
N ARG A 75 7.34 5.77 -5.48
CA ARG A 75 7.22 5.38 -4.06
C ARG A 75 7.99 4.13 -3.73
N VAL A 76 8.26 3.97 -2.46
CA VAL A 76 8.76 2.74 -1.86
C VAL A 76 7.66 2.13 -1.00
N TYR A 77 7.52 0.82 -1.03
CA TYR A 77 6.57 0.10 -0.20
C TYR A 77 7.23 -0.57 1.00
N VAL A 78 6.47 -0.72 2.06
CA VAL A 78 6.87 -1.48 3.24
C VAL A 78 5.65 -2.13 3.88
N ASN A 79 5.79 -3.39 4.30
CA ASN A 79 4.75 -4.05 5.08
C ASN A 79 4.72 -3.50 6.51
N GLY A 80 3.54 -3.32 7.08
CA GLY A 80 3.39 -2.90 8.48
C GLY A 80 3.99 -3.88 9.47
N LYS A 81 4.09 -5.16 9.09
CA LYS A 81 4.66 -6.23 9.91
C LYS A 81 5.41 -7.22 9.00
N THR A 82 6.70 -7.43 9.23
CA THR A 82 7.50 -8.29 8.36
C THR A 82 8.75 -8.83 9.06
N ARG A 83 9.20 -10.03 8.64
CA ARG A 83 10.48 -10.62 9.03
C ARG A 83 11.55 -10.55 7.93
N VAL A 84 11.20 -9.96 6.79
CA VAL A 84 12.12 -9.80 5.67
C VAL A 84 13.26 -8.86 6.07
N ALA A 85 14.51 -9.26 5.83
CA ALA A 85 15.69 -8.53 6.27
C ALA A 85 15.81 -7.13 5.64
N GLN A 86 15.39 -6.99 4.38
CA GLN A 86 15.29 -5.70 3.69
C GLN A 86 13.81 -5.41 3.40
N PRO A 87 13.11 -4.78 4.35
CA PRO A 87 11.65 -4.69 4.31
C PRO A 87 11.09 -3.69 3.31
N PHE A 88 11.89 -2.73 2.85
CA PHE A 88 11.49 -1.72 1.87
C PHE A 88 11.68 -2.23 0.45
N PHE A 89 10.67 -2.10 -0.41
CA PHE A 89 10.70 -2.60 -1.77
C PHE A 89 10.00 -1.66 -2.75
N VAL A 90 10.35 -1.82 -4.03
CA VAL A 90 9.75 -1.07 -5.15
C VAL A 90 8.87 -2.02 -5.96
N HIS A 91 7.76 -1.54 -6.47
CA HIS A 91 6.87 -2.28 -7.34
C HIS A 91 6.22 -1.33 -8.35
N PRO A 92 6.02 -1.75 -9.61
CA PRO A 92 5.45 -0.87 -10.63
C PRO A 92 3.96 -0.55 -10.43
N CYS A 93 3.23 -1.38 -9.68
CA CYS A 93 1.81 -1.16 -9.38
C CYS A 93 1.63 -0.01 -8.38
N ASN A 94 0.68 0.88 -8.66
CA ASN A 94 0.39 2.05 -7.82
C ASN A 94 -0.71 1.82 -6.78
N ASP A 95 -1.49 0.77 -6.92
CA ASP A 95 -2.51 0.39 -5.95
C ASP A 95 -1.93 -0.61 -4.94
N TYR A 96 -2.31 -0.50 -3.67
CA TYR A 96 -1.82 -1.36 -2.58
C TYR A 96 -2.91 -1.61 -1.54
N ASP A 97 -2.82 -2.73 -0.85
CA ASP A 97 -3.78 -3.10 0.19
C ASP A 97 -3.42 -2.52 1.57
N GLY A 98 -4.28 -2.74 2.55
CA GLY A 98 -4.12 -2.20 3.91
C GLY A 98 -2.99 -2.81 4.74
N ALA A 99 -2.33 -3.87 4.26
CA ALA A 99 -1.17 -4.48 4.92
C ALA A 99 0.15 -3.81 4.53
N VAL A 100 0.13 -3.00 3.48
CA VAL A 100 1.29 -2.32 2.89
C VAL A 100 1.14 -0.82 3.07
N MET A 101 2.25 -0.14 3.33
CA MET A 101 2.34 1.32 3.34
C MET A 101 3.20 1.81 2.18
N ALA A 102 2.88 2.98 1.66
CA ALA A 102 3.67 3.66 0.64
C ALA A 102 4.42 4.84 1.26
N VAL A 103 5.71 4.92 0.98
CA VAL A 103 6.59 6.02 1.39
C VAL A 103 6.96 6.82 0.15
N PHE A 104 6.54 8.06 0.12
CA PHE A 104 6.78 8.96 -1.00
C PHE A 104 7.95 9.89 -0.69
N PRO A 105 9.01 9.92 -1.51
CA PRO A 105 10.01 10.96 -1.39
C PRO A 105 9.37 12.33 -1.70
N ARG A 106 9.81 13.37 -1.00
CA ARG A 106 9.29 14.73 -1.23
C ARG A 106 9.68 15.32 -2.58
N ARG A 107 10.78 14.84 -3.17
CA ARG A 107 11.19 15.18 -4.53
C ARG A 107 10.65 14.12 -5.50
N ALA A 108 10.06 14.55 -6.60
CA ALA A 108 9.55 13.67 -7.65
C ALA A 108 10.65 13.06 -8.54
N ASP A 109 11.82 13.70 -8.61
CA ASP A 109 12.97 13.32 -9.44
C ASP A 109 13.99 12.42 -8.73
N VAL A 110 13.64 11.90 -7.55
CA VAL A 110 14.47 11.00 -6.78
C VAL A 110 14.62 9.65 -7.49
N ASP A 111 15.83 9.12 -7.54
CA ASP A 111 16.05 7.73 -7.86
C ASP A 111 15.41 6.85 -6.79
N ILE A 112 14.30 6.22 -7.15
CA ILE A 112 13.46 5.49 -6.20
C ILE A 112 14.16 4.23 -5.67
N GLU A 113 15.02 3.60 -6.45
CA GLU A 113 15.81 2.45 -6.01
C GLU A 113 16.88 2.87 -5.01
N ALA A 114 17.55 4.01 -5.25
CA ALA A 114 18.49 4.58 -4.29
C ALA A 114 17.79 4.97 -2.97
N PHE A 115 16.58 5.50 -3.05
CA PHE A 115 15.78 5.83 -1.88
C PHE A 115 15.39 4.56 -1.08
N ARG A 116 14.95 3.50 -1.77
CA ARG A 116 14.70 2.19 -1.16
C ARG A 116 15.95 1.65 -0.46
N ASP A 117 17.09 1.69 -1.13
CA ASP A 117 18.35 1.16 -0.58
C ASP A 117 18.77 1.94 0.66
N ALA A 118 18.62 3.26 0.65
CA ALA A 118 18.88 4.11 1.81
C ALA A 118 17.94 3.76 2.99
N LEU A 119 16.66 3.52 2.74
CA LEU A 119 15.71 3.08 3.76
C LEU A 119 16.08 1.71 4.33
N ASN A 120 16.48 0.78 3.49
CA ASN A 120 16.94 -0.55 3.94
C ASN A 120 18.27 -0.51 4.70
N ALA A 121 19.10 0.52 4.51
CA ALA A 121 20.36 0.71 5.22
C ALA A 121 20.19 1.31 6.63
N VAL A 122 19.03 1.84 6.97
CA VAL A 122 18.75 2.37 8.32
C VAL A 122 18.72 1.23 9.34
N ASP A 123 19.34 1.42 10.49
CA ASP A 123 19.22 0.49 11.62
C ASP A 123 17.89 0.69 12.35
N TRP A 124 16.85 0.08 11.81
CA TRP A 124 15.49 0.16 12.35
C TRP A 124 15.36 -0.52 13.71
N ALA A 125 16.21 -1.50 14.01
CA ALA A 125 16.26 -2.13 15.33
C ALA A 125 16.74 -1.14 16.40
N ASP A 126 17.78 -0.38 16.12
CA ASP A 126 18.30 0.67 17.00
C ASP A 126 17.27 1.78 17.24
N LEU A 127 16.47 2.10 16.22
CA LEU A 127 15.37 3.07 16.31
C LEU A 127 14.11 2.55 17.02
N GLY A 128 14.09 1.28 17.45
CA GLY A 128 12.96 0.70 18.19
C GLY A 128 11.85 0.11 17.34
N PHE A 129 12.09 -0.15 16.05
CA PHE A 129 11.08 -0.69 15.12
C PHE A 129 11.04 -2.22 15.07
N VAL A 130 11.76 -2.92 15.93
CA VAL A 130 11.79 -4.39 15.98
C VAL A 130 11.17 -4.90 17.27
N CYS A 131 10.27 -5.87 17.14
CA CYS A 131 9.63 -6.56 18.26
C CYS A 131 9.45 -8.04 17.89
N ASP A 132 9.85 -8.95 18.78
CA ASP A 132 9.77 -10.40 18.58
C ASP A 132 10.43 -10.87 17.25
N GLY A 133 11.57 -10.29 16.90
CA GLY A 133 12.34 -10.64 15.71
C GLY A 133 11.68 -10.23 14.39
N ARG A 134 10.76 -9.28 14.41
CA ARG A 134 10.11 -8.73 13.21
C ARG A 134 10.07 -7.21 13.25
N PHE A 135 10.07 -6.60 12.08
CA PHE A 135 9.82 -5.18 11.93
C PHE A 135 8.35 -4.87 12.15
N LEU A 136 8.08 -3.79 12.87
CA LEU A 136 6.76 -3.22 13.08
C LEU A 136 6.79 -1.76 12.65
N PHE A 137 6.08 -1.45 11.57
CA PHE A 137 5.96 -0.10 11.04
C PHE A 137 4.51 0.34 11.09
N THR A 138 4.28 1.56 11.54
CA THR A 138 3.01 2.26 11.39
C THR A 138 3.25 3.56 10.65
N GLN A 139 2.21 4.11 10.04
CA GLN A 139 2.33 5.41 9.37
C GLN A 139 2.93 6.46 10.32
N ARG A 140 2.37 6.60 11.50
CA ARG A 140 2.81 7.59 12.49
C ARG A 140 4.26 7.37 12.93
N SER A 141 4.67 6.13 13.14
CA SER A 141 6.05 5.84 13.57
C SER A 141 7.07 6.14 12.47
N LEU A 142 6.74 5.86 11.21
CA LEU A 142 7.59 6.19 10.07
C LEU A 142 7.70 7.70 9.84
N GLU A 143 6.58 8.43 9.94
CA GLU A 143 6.55 9.89 9.80
C GLU A 143 7.42 10.61 10.84
N ASN A 144 7.60 10.01 12.01
CA ASN A 144 8.39 10.57 13.12
C ASN A 144 9.78 9.92 13.28
N ALA A 145 10.17 9.03 12.38
CA ALA A 145 11.47 8.36 12.46
C ALA A 145 12.62 9.36 12.25
N PRO A 146 13.64 9.40 13.14
CA PRO A 146 14.82 10.25 12.97
C PRO A 146 15.74 9.64 11.93
N LEU A 147 15.59 10.00 10.66
CA LEU A 147 16.40 9.49 9.57
C LEU A 147 17.81 10.10 9.59
N PRO A 148 18.85 9.33 9.20
CA PRO A 148 20.22 9.82 9.11
C PRO A 148 20.36 11.01 8.14
N ALA A 149 21.39 11.86 8.34
CA ALA A 149 21.67 13.01 7.50
C ALA A 149 21.84 12.67 6.00
N ALA A 150 22.23 11.44 5.68
CA ALA A 150 22.31 10.95 4.29
C ALA A 150 20.99 11.09 3.51
N PHE A 151 19.84 11.17 4.20
CA PHE A 151 18.54 11.38 3.58
C PHE A 151 18.29 12.82 3.10
N GLU A 152 19.13 13.79 3.49
CA GLU A 152 19.01 15.18 3.04
C GLU A 152 19.05 15.29 1.51
N ARG A 153 19.78 14.41 0.83
CA ARG A 153 19.85 14.33 -0.64
C ARG A 153 18.49 14.08 -1.32
N PHE A 154 17.52 13.54 -0.58
CA PHE A 154 16.17 13.27 -1.07
C PHE A 154 15.17 14.39 -0.76
N LEU A 155 15.60 15.43 -0.06
CA LEU A 155 14.77 16.58 0.28
C LEU A 155 14.75 17.62 -0.84
N PRO A 156 13.66 18.40 -0.95
CA PRO A 156 13.62 19.53 -1.89
C PRO A 156 14.74 20.53 -1.60
N GLY A 157 15.39 21.05 -2.66
CA GLY A 157 16.47 22.04 -2.54
C GLY A 157 17.86 21.47 -2.25
N SER A 158 18.02 20.16 -2.14
CA SER A 158 19.34 19.53 -2.12
C SER A 158 19.93 19.50 -3.52
N SER A 159 21.07 20.03 -3.69
CA SER A 159 21.85 20.01 -4.95
C SER A 159 22.77 18.82 -5.01
#